data_f4f5181ae293abd9b990d996b15765ee
#
_entry.id   f4f5181ae293abd9b990d996b15765ee
#
_cell.length_a   1.000
_cell.length_b   1.000
_cell.length_c   1.000
_cell.angle_alpha   90.00
_cell.angle_beta   90.00
_cell.angle_gamma   90.00
#
_symmetry.space_group_name_H-M   'P 1'
#
loop_
_entity.id
_entity.type
_entity.pdbx_description
1 polymer ?
#
loop_
_entity_poly.entity_id
_entity_poly.type
_entity_poly.pdbx_seq_one_letter_code
_entity_poly.pdbx_strand_id
1 'polypeptide(L)'
;MVSVRSVVDRVGPTLLHALQVPEDSPAVADVVIAEPGGAVTLSAGDLVLGVATTGPEDAAELVKQSAAQGAAAVLLKPPLAGKPSVKRAAKASGIALVQVHAATSWAQLVWLLRTVLDALADESEDLDPGSGDLFRLADAVASVVDAPVTIEDTNSRVLAYSARQDLTDPARVATIMGRRIPDDVLARFRSRGVFRELSRGRQTIFVPAQRDGTLPRLIVPIRMGGELLGSMWAVVAGPVSDERAAAFADAAPVVALHLLRRRAHTDAQRRASAELLRAVLEGRANPRKAMAELDLSDEPHRVVVIEVTGGDGRDAEGLRLALLERISQGIGSRPVATELAGLLYAVVPDRPGPGGWAELRDALVATGPSRRSGAPRAAAGAPGEIGDLSVSRAQADEALGLLRAEILDERVITFDDAWTALTLHRGATAAAAAKVTELGPLGALRAHDETGKAGYVETLYEWLRHPGDPRAAARELRIHPNTLRYRMRKLLELVPLDLDDPDVRLALLTQLVALHWS
;
A
#
# COMPACT_ATOMS: atom_id res chain seq x y z
N MET A 1 0.40 -14.49 28.83
CA MET A 1 1.70 -14.80 28.18
C MET A 1 1.50 -15.93 27.20
N VAL A 2 1.90 -15.76 25.96
CA VAL A 2 1.72 -16.76 24.88
C VAL A 2 2.77 -17.86 25.01
N SER A 3 2.35 -19.14 25.08
CA SER A 3 3.26 -20.27 25.15
C SER A 3 3.48 -20.91 23.77
N VAL A 4 4.63 -21.61 23.57
CA VAL A 4 4.89 -22.40 22.36
C VAL A 4 3.77 -23.42 22.11
N ARG A 5 3.25 -24.04 23.17
CA ARG A 5 2.16 -25.00 23.06
C ARG A 5 0.87 -24.34 22.55
N SER A 6 0.51 -23.18 23.11
CA SER A 6 -0.66 -22.42 22.64
C SER A 6 -0.57 -22.07 21.15
N VAL A 7 0.63 -21.68 20.68
CA VAL A 7 0.85 -21.38 19.26
C VAL A 7 0.71 -22.63 18.40
N VAL A 8 1.33 -23.75 18.80
CA VAL A 8 1.24 -25.02 18.04
C VAL A 8 -0.19 -25.54 18.00
N ASP A 9 -0.91 -25.52 19.14
CA ASP A 9 -2.30 -25.98 19.24
C ASP A 9 -3.22 -25.08 18.36
N ARG A 10 -2.98 -23.76 18.34
CA ARG A 10 -3.78 -22.82 17.57
C ARG A 10 -3.53 -22.93 16.06
N VAL A 11 -2.27 -23.11 15.64
CA VAL A 11 -1.91 -23.34 14.23
C VAL A 11 -2.39 -24.73 13.76
N GLY A 12 -2.37 -25.70 14.66
CA GLY A 12 -2.86 -27.06 14.45
C GLY A 12 -1.77 -28.04 13.99
N PRO A 13 -1.95 -29.33 14.35
CA PRO A 13 -0.97 -30.40 14.12
C PRO A 13 -0.74 -30.72 12.64
N THR A 14 -1.63 -30.31 11.75
CA THR A 14 -1.47 -30.44 10.29
C THR A 14 -0.30 -29.60 9.75
N LEU A 15 -0.01 -28.48 10.38
CA LEU A 15 1.03 -27.54 9.95
C LEU A 15 2.24 -27.57 10.87
N LEU A 16 2.03 -27.67 12.17
CA LEU A 16 3.06 -27.69 13.19
C LEU A 16 2.89 -28.92 14.08
N HIS A 17 3.97 -29.65 14.25
CA HIS A 17 4.01 -30.80 15.16
C HIS A 17 5.09 -30.58 16.20
N ALA A 18 4.70 -30.46 17.49
CA ALA A 18 5.64 -30.31 18.58
C ALA A 18 6.36 -31.65 18.83
N LEU A 19 7.66 -31.69 18.52
CA LEU A 19 8.49 -32.84 18.79
C LEU A 19 8.98 -32.87 20.26
N GLN A 20 9.19 -31.68 20.83
CA GLN A 20 9.59 -31.46 22.19
C GLN A 20 9.17 -30.04 22.60
N VAL A 21 8.55 -29.92 23.77
CA VAL A 21 8.25 -28.62 24.40
C VAL A 21 8.57 -28.77 25.91
N PRO A 22 9.65 -28.16 26.41
CA PRO A 22 9.96 -28.09 27.81
C PRO A 22 8.87 -27.37 28.60
N GLU A 23 8.68 -27.73 29.88
CA GLU A 23 7.70 -27.09 30.76
C GLU A 23 8.05 -25.61 31.04
N ASP A 24 9.35 -25.31 31.13
CA ASP A 24 9.90 -23.98 31.43
C ASP A 24 10.24 -23.18 30.14
N SER A 25 9.57 -23.45 29.00
CA SER A 25 9.79 -22.69 27.78
C SER A 25 9.43 -21.22 27.98
N PRO A 26 10.28 -20.27 27.49
CA PRO A 26 9.97 -18.84 27.55
C PRO A 26 8.64 -18.53 26.84
N ALA A 27 8.01 -17.42 27.23
CA ALA A 27 6.87 -16.90 26.50
C ALA A 27 7.30 -16.50 25.06
N VAL A 28 6.43 -16.76 24.10
CA VAL A 28 6.70 -16.42 22.71
C VAL A 28 6.54 -14.91 22.52
N ALA A 29 7.56 -14.28 21.91
CA ALA A 29 7.59 -12.84 21.65
C ALA A 29 7.38 -12.51 20.16
N ASP A 30 8.21 -13.03 19.26
CA ASP A 30 8.13 -12.75 17.81
C ASP A 30 8.62 -13.97 16.99
N VAL A 31 8.60 -13.82 15.68
CA VAL A 31 9.02 -14.83 14.69
C VAL A 31 10.21 -14.30 13.90
N VAL A 32 11.32 -15.01 13.97
CA VAL A 32 12.59 -14.65 13.33
C VAL A 32 13.03 -15.71 12.34
N ILE A 33 13.54 -15.31 11.18
CA ILE A 33 14.12 -16.18 10.17
C ILE A 33 15.63 -16.28 10.42
N ALA A 34 16.15 -17.48 10.60
CA ALA A 34 17.58 -17.70 10.68
C ALA A 34 18.22 -17.56 9.29
N GLU A 35 19.16 -16.62 9.14
CA GLU A 35 19.92 -16.42 7.91
C GLU A 35 21.11 -17.38 7.82
N PRO A 36 21.52 -17.81 6.58
CA PRO A 36 22.65 -18.72 6.40
C PRO A 36 23.96 -18.02 6.76
N GLY A 37 24.72 -18.62 7.70
CA GLY A 37 26.10 -18.16 8.00
C GLY A 37 26.21 -16.81 8.71
N GLY A 38 25.10 -16.17 9.07
CA GLY A 38 25.04 -14.93 9.85
C GLY A 38 24.91 -15.19 11.33
N ALA A 39 25.44 -14.27 12.16
CA ALA A 39 25.09 -14.24 13.58
C ALA A 39 23.62 -13.76 13.67
N VAL A 40 22.72 -14.69 13.95
CA VAL A 40 21.30 -14.35 14.14
C VAL A 40 21.20 -13.58 15.47
N THR A 41 20.77 -12.31 15.38
CA THR A 41 20.44 -11.54 16.60
C THR A 41 19.03 -11.96 17.02
N LEU A 42 18.93 -12.74 18.10
CA LEU A 42 17.67 -13.21 18.64
C LEU A 42 17.36 -12.48 19.94
N SER A 43 16.08 -12.31 20.18
CA SER A 43 15.56 -11.85 21.47
C SER A 43 15.01 -13.03 22.28
N ALA A 44 14.90 -12.85 23.59
CA ALA A 44 14.29 -13.87 24.43
C ALA A 44 12.81 -14.07 24.03
N GLY A 45 12.43 -15.32 23.82
CA GLY A 45 11.06 -15.68 23.40
C GLY A 45 10.84 -15.80 21.89
N ASP A 46 11.84 -15.61 21.05
CA ASP A 46 11.66 -15.72 19.60
C ASP A 46 11.35 -17.15 19.13
N LEU A 47 10.48 -17.27 18.12
CA LEU A 47 10.28 -18.46 17.31
C LEU A 47 11.24 -18.44 16.12
N VAL A 48 12.26 -19.28 16.11
CA VAL A 48 13.33 -19.27 15.10
C VAL A 48 12.99 -20.23 13.96
N LEU A 49 12.89 -19.71 12.74
CA LEU A 49 12.61 -20.50 11.54
C LEU A 49 13.92 -20.88 10.85
N GLY A 50 14.24 -22.19 10.79
CA GLY A 50 15.42 -22.72 10.12
C GLY A 50 15.24 -22.81 8.60
N VAL A 51 15.05 -21.69 7.92
CA VAL A 51 14.72 -21.60 6.49
C VAL A 51 15.88 -22.07 5.62
N ALA A 52 17.09 -21.67 5.97
CA ALA A 52 18.30 -21.91 5.19
C ALA A 52 19.15 -23.10 5.69
N THR A 53 18.62 -23.88 6.62
CA THR A 53 19.32 -25.03 7.18
C THR A 53 19.34 -26.18 6.18
N THR A 54 20.52 -26.61 5.76
CA THR A 54 20.70 -27.61 4.70
C THR A 54 21.09 -29.00 5.24
N GLY A 55 21.73 -29.04 6.41
CA GLY A 55 22.25 -30.26 7.01
C GLY A 55 21.82 -30.50 8.46
N PRO A 56 21.94 -31.75 8.95
CA PRO A 56 21.59 -32.06 10.34
C PRO A 56 22.56 -31.44 11.36
N GLU A 57 23.80 -31.16 10.95
CA GLU A 57 24.81 -30.49 11.79
C GLU A 57 24.47 -29.00 11.94
N ASP A 58 24.15 -28.33 10.80
CA ASP A 58 23.70 -26.93 10.79
C ASP A 58 22.42 -26.76 11.64
N ALA A 59 21.47 -27.70 11.50
CA ALA A 59 20.24 -27.68 12.27
C ALA A 59 20.48 -27.85 13.77
N ALA A 60 21.40 -28.74 14.16
CA ALA A 60 21.75 -28.92 15.56
C ALA A 60 22.50 -27.71 16.14
N GLU A 61 23.33 -27.07 15.34
CA GLU A 61 24.03 -25.84 15.74
C GLU A 61 23.04 -24.66 15.88
N LEU A 62 22.11 -24.48 14.94
CA LEU A 62 21.04 -23.50 15.05
C LEU A 62 20.24 -23.67 16.34
N VAL A 63 19.90 -24.90 16.69
CA VAL A 63 19.18 -25.21 17.94
C VAL A 63 19.96 -24.75 19.16
N LYS A 64 21.28 -25.03 19.22
CA LYS A 64 22.12 -24.62 20.36
C LYS A 64 22.26 -23.09 20.45
N GLN A 65 22.51 -22.43 19.31
CA GLN A 65 22.66 -20.97 19.25
C GLN A 65 21.36 -20.28 19.66
N SER A 66 20.22 -20.76 19.18
CA SER A 66 18.91 -20.22 19.52
C SER A 66 18.62 -20.36 21.01
N ALA A 67 18.93 -21.52 21.60
CA ALA A 67 18.76 -21.73 23.02
C ALA A 67 19.68 -20.83 23.86
N ALA A 68 20.94 -20.63 23.44
CA ALA A 68 21.90 -19.77 24.13
C ALA A 68 21.46 -18.30 24.19
N GLN A 69 20.65 -17.85 23.22
CA GLN A 69 20.08 -16.51 23.15
C GLN A 69 18.66 -16.41 23.76
N GLY A 70 18.15 -17.50 24.35
CA GLY A 70 16.85 -17.50 25.04
C GLY A 70 15.64 -17.60 24.13
N ALA A 71 15.77 -18.06 22.89
CA ALA A 71 14.64 -18.28 22.00
C ALA A 71 13.66 -19.32 22.57
N ALA A 72 12.36 -19.18 22.26
CA ALA A 72 11.29 -20.06 22.76
C ALA A 72 11.27 -21.40 22.01
N ALA A 73 11.47 -21.40 20.70
CA ALA A 73 11.44 -22.62 19.90
C ALA A 73 12.24 -22.48 18.62
N VAL A 74 12.68 -23.64 18.07
CA VAL A 74 13.21 -23.74 16.71
C VAL A 74 12.25 -24.57 15.86
N LEU A 75 11.90 -24.03 14.70
CA LEU A 75 10.98 -24.62 13.73
C LEU A 75 11.77 -25.12 12.52
N LEU A 76 11.70 -26.43 12.24
CA LEU A 76 12.42 -27.08 11.15
C LEU A 76 11.50 -27.94 10.29
N LYS A 77 11.79 -28.05 9.00
CA LYS A 77 11.10 -28.99 8.10
C LYS A 77 11.70 -30.39 8.15
N PRO A 78 10.90 -31.42 7.77
CA PRO A 78 11.47 -32.74 7.51
C PRO A 78 12.49 -32.70 6.37
N PRO A 79 13.53 -33.57 6.37
CA PRO A 79 13.81 -34.59 7.38
C PRO A 79 14.59 -34.08 8.59
N LEU A 80 15.01 -32.80 8.62
CA LEU A 80 15.94 -32.24 9.62
C LEU A 80 15.37 -32.28 11.04
N ALA A 81 14.14 -31.85 11.24
CA ALA A 81 13.49 -31.86 12.56
C ALA A 81 13.48 -33.25 13.22
N GLY A 82 13.37 -34.31 12.41
CA GLY A 82 13.33 -35.70 12.88
C GLY A 82 14.70 -36.31 13.19
N LYS A 83 15.81 -35.68 12.83
CA LYS A 83 17.16 -36.26 12.98
C LYS A 83 17.56 -36.41 14.43
N PRO A 84 18.22 -37.56 14.81
CA PRO A 84 18.60 -37.80 16.21
C PRO A 84 19.58 -36.77 16.79
N SER A 85 20.46 -36.19 15.95
CA SER A 85 21.40 -35.13 16.37
C SER A 85 20.65 -33.87 16.78
N VAL A 86 19.65 -33.44 15.98
CA VAL A 86 18.83 -32.25 16.23
C VAL A 86 17.96 -32.42 17.49
N LYS A 87 17.29 -33.59 17.65
CA LYS A 87 16.50 -33.90 18.86
C LYS A 87 17.35 -33.93 20.12
N ARG A 88 18.58 -34.50 20.04
CA ARG A 88 19.50 -34.48 21.17
C ARG A 88 19.97 -33.08 21.52
N ALA A 89 20.27 -32.25 20.51
CA ALA A 89 20.65 -30.86 20.73
C ALA A 89 19.50 -30.10 21.41
N ALA A 90 18.26 -30.20 20.93
CA ALA A 90 17.10 -29.55 21.52
C ALA A 90 16.87 -29.99 22.97
N LYS A 91 16.97 -31.29 23.24
CA LYS A 91 16.82 -31.85 24.59
C LYS A 91 17.91 -31.36 25.54
N ALA A 92 19.17 -31.35 25.10
CA ALA A 92 20.30 -30.92 25.91
C ALA A 92 20.28 -29.41 26.19
N SER A 93 19.77 -28.61 25.25
CA SER A 93 19.70 -27.16 25.37
C SER A 93 18.39 -26.67 26.01
N GLY A 94 17.42 -27.54 26.28
CA GLY A 94 16.14 -27.17 26.94
C GLY A 94 15.25 -26.27 26.08
N ILE A 95 15.37 -26.28 24.75
CA ILE A 95 14.56 -25.47 23.84
C ILE A 95 13.46 -26.30 23.19
N ALA A 96 12.33 -25.67 22.86
CA ALA A 96 11.27 -26.34 22.12
C ALA A 96 11.69 -26.61 20.67
N LEU A 97 11.36 -27.81 20.16
CA LEU A 97 11.59 -28.21 18.76
C LEU A 97 10.25 -28.54 18.12
N VAL A 98 9.94 -27.80 17.05
CA VAL A 98 8.68 -27.93 16.33
C VAL A 98 8.98 -28.32 14.87
N GLN A 99 8.32 -29.35 14.39
CA GLN A 99 8.38 -29.78 13.01
C GLN A 99 7.31 -29.05 12.20
N VAL A 100 7.72 -28.40 11.11
CA VAL A 100 6.83 -27.76 10.14
C VAL A 100 6.49 -28.77 9.04
N HIS A 101 5.26 -28.79 8.55
CA HIS A 101 4.84 -29.62 7.44
C HIS A 101 5.66 -29.33 6.17
N ALA A 102 6.11 -30.36 5.44
CA ALA A 102 7.07 -30.24 4.34
C ALA A 102 6.61 -29.28 3.23
N ALA A 103 5.32 -29.33 2.88
CA ALA A 103 4.73 -28.52 1.80
C ALA A 103 4.42 -27.08 2.22
N THR A 104 4.56 -26.71 3.50
CA THR A 104 4.25 -25.35 3.97
C THR A 104 5.28 -24.35 3.44
N SER A 105 4.82 -23.25 2.83
CA SER A 105 5.69 -22.13 2.46
C SER A 105 6.16 -21.40 3.73
N TRP A 106 7.45 -21.09 3.82
CA TRP A 106 8.01 -20.35 4.94
C TRP A 106 7.40 -18.95 5.08
N ALA A 107 7.19 -18.24 3.97
CA ALA A 107 6.58 -16.91 3.97
C ALA A 107 5.14 -16.95 4.52
N GLN A 108 4.36 -17.94 4.11
CA GLN A 108 3.00 -18.16 4.62
C GLN A 108 3.02 -18.51 6.12
N LEU A 109 3.99 -19.32 6.56
CA LEU A 109 4.12 -19.70 7.96
C LEU A 109 4.48 -18.51 8.86
N VAL A 110 5.43 -17.67 8.44
CA VAL A 110 5.79 -16.42 9.15
C VAL A 110 4.54 -15.56 9.38
N TRP A 111 3.80 -15.35 8.30
CA TRP A 111 2.58 -14.57 8.38
C TRP A 111 1.54 -15.18 9.31
N LEU A 112 1.31 -16.50 9.20
CA LEU A 112 0.36 -17.23 10.05
C LEU A 112 0.75 -17.15 11.53
N LEU A 113 2.03 -17.38 11.84
CA LEU A 113 2.54 -17.30 13.20
C LEU A 113 2.36 -15.91 13.80
N ARG A 114 2.70 -14.86 13.08
CA ARG A 114 2.47 -13.47 13.53
C ARG A 114 1.00 -13.19 13.77
N THR A 115 0.12 -13.58 12.85
CA THR A 115 -1.33 -13.44 13.06
C THR A 115 -1.83 -14.18 14.30
N VAL A 116 -1.29 -15.37 14.59
CA VAL A 116 -1.65 -16.14 15.78
C VAL A 116 -1.08 -15.51 17.04
N LEU A 117 0.14 -14.97 16.97
CA LEU A 117 0.75 -14.26 18.12
C LEU A 117 -0.04 -13.00 18.46
N ASP A 118 -0.40 -12.20 17.45
CA ASP A 118 -1.24 -11.03 17.64
C ASP A 118 -2.59 -11.40 18.28
N ALA A 119 -3.24 -12.46 17.77
CA ALA A 119 -4.51 -12.94 18.33
C ALA A 119 -4.40 -13.47 19.76
N LEU A 120 -3.27 -14.10 20.14
CA LEU A 120 -3.02 -14.61 21.48
C LEU A 120 -2.50 -13.53 22.45
N ALA A 121 -1.83 -12.49 21.92
CA ALA A 121 -1.42 -11.32 22.69
C ALA A 121 -2.63 -10.47 23.10
N ASP A 122 -3.59 -10.27 22.20
CA ASP A 122 -4.86 -9.57 22.45
C ASP A 122 -5.70 -10.28 23.56
N GLU A 123 -5.50 -11.58 23.78
CA GLU A 123 -6.10 -12.30 24.91
C GLU A 123 -5.53 -11.86 26.29
N SER A 124 -4.38 -11.20 26.30
CA SER A 124 -3.68 -10.79 27.53
C SER A 124 -3.71 -9.28 27.83
N GLU A 125 -4.13 -8.45 26.87
CA GLU A 125 -4.25 -6.99 27.03
C GLU A 125 -5.60 -6.50 26.50
N ASP A 126 -6.36 -5.78 27.33
CA ASP A 126 -7.70 -5.20 27.06
C ASP A 126 -7.71 -4.08 25.99
N LEU A 127 -6.74 -4.01 25.08
CA LEU A 127 -6.50 -2.82 24.24
C LEU A 127 -6.93 -2.92 22.78
N ASP A 128 -7.25 -4.10 22.22
CA ASP A 128 -7.88 -4.19 20.89
C ASP A 128 -8.92 -5.32 20.79
N PRO A 129 -10.23 -5.01 20.97
CA PRO A 129 -11.30 -6.02 21.05
C PRO A 129 -11.66 -6.71 19.74
N GLY A 130 -10.83 -6.64 18.70
CA GLY A 130 -11.27 -6.99 17.35
C GLY A 130 -10.85 -8.35 16.79
N SER A 131 -9.64 -8.83 17.04
CA SER A 131 -9.08 -10.00 16.32
C SER A 131 -9.17 -11.30 17.12
N GLY A 132 -8.80 -11.29 18.39
CA GLY A 132 -8.87 -12.47 19.29
C GLY A 132 -10.30 -12.97 19.50
N ASP A 133 -11.26 -12.08 19.57
CA ASP A 133 -12.69 -12.41 19.72
C ASP A 133 -13.23 -13.24 18.55
N LEU A 134 -12.76 -12.99 17.32
CA LEU A 134 -13.27 -13.72 16.15
C LEU A 134 -12.75 -15.17 16.10
N PHE A 135 -11.54 -15.44 16.58
CA PHE A 135 -11.01 -16.79 16.70
C PHE A 135 -11.71 -17.58 17.80
N ARG A 136 -11.93 -16.95 18.98
CA ARG A 136 -12.74 -17.57 20.07
C ARG A 136 -14.16 -17.85 19.60
N LEU A 137 -14.74 -16.95 18.83
CA LEU A 137 -16.06 -17.16 18.25
C LEU A 137 -16.07 -18.30 17.24
N ALA A 138 -15.03 -18.44 16.41
CA ALA A 138 -14.88 -19.58 15.51
C ALA A 138 -14.79 -20.91 16.27
N ASP A 139 -14.09 -20.96 17.42
CA ASP A 139 -14.02 -22.15 18.30
C ASP A 139 -15.38 -22.45 18.94
N ALA A 140 -16.10 -21.43 19.42
CA ALA A 140 -17.45 -21.61 19.97
C ALA A 140 -18.42 -22.16 18.91
N VAL A 141 -18.40 -21.60 17.69
CA VAL A 141 -19.21 -22.08 16.56
C VAL A 141 -18.82 -23.49 16.16
N ALA A 142 -17.52 -23.83 16.15
CA ALA A 142 -17.04 -25.17 15.86
C ALA A 142 -17.52 -26.21 16.89
N SER A 143 -17.63 -25.80 18.17
CA SER A 143 -18.18 -26.65 19.22
C SER A 143 -19.68 -26.92 19.02
N VAL A 144 -20.44 -25.94 18.54
CA VAL A 144 -21.87 -26.09 18.23
C VAL A 144 -22.10 -27.04 17.08
N VAL A 145 -21.32 -26.88 15.97
CA VAL A 145 -21.45 -27.75 14.78
C VAL A 145 -20.63 -29.03 14.90
N ASP A 146 -19.85 -29.21 15.94
CA ASP A 146 -18.85 -30.29 16.16
C ASP A 146 -18.00 -30.58 14.90
N ALA A 147 -17.50 -29.52 14.28
CA ALA A 147 -16.72 -29.58 13.06
C ALA A 147 -15.79 -28.36 12.96
N PRO A 148 -14.62 -28.48 12.30
CA PRO A 148 -13.74 -27.36 12.06
C PRO A 148 -14.41 -26.27 11.20
N VAL A 149 -14.31 -25.00 11.63
CA VAL A 149 -14.96 -23.85 11.01
C VAL A 149 -13.95 -22.83 10.52
N THR A 150 -14.22 -22.17 9.39
CA THR A 150 -13.62 -20.88 9.02
C THR A 150 -14.70 -19.81 8.94
N ILE A 151 -14.34 -18.58 9.25
CA ILE A 151 -15.13 -17.38 9.04
C ILE A 151 -14.43 -16.59 7.92
N GLU A 152 -15.16 -16.27 6.87
CA GLU A 152 -14.63 -15.66 5.66
C GLU A 152 -15.40 -14.36 5.33
N ASP A 153 -14.72 -13.37 4.73
CA ASP A 153 -15.35 -12.16 4.21
C ASP A 153 -16.08 -12.41 2.88
N THR A 154 -16.69 -11.35 2.34
CA THR A 154 -17.40 -11.38 1.04
C THR A 154 -16.48 -11.68 -0.15
N ASN A 155 -15.16 -11.51 0.01
CA ASN A 155 -14.13 -11.80 -1.00
C ASN A 155 -13.49 -13.18 -0.79
N SER A 156 -14.06 -14.02 0.08
CA SER A 156 -13.55 -15.35 0.44
C SER A 156 -12.15 -15.30 1.07
N ARG A 157 -11.82 -14.23 1.80
CA ARG A 157 -10.64 -14.15 2.64
C ARG A 157 -10.96 -14.71 4.02
N VAL A 158 -10.09 -15.55 4.54
CA VAL A 158 -10.23 -16.10 5.88
C VAL A 158 -9.94 -15.00 6.91
N LEU A 159 -10.92 -14.72 7.75
CA LEU A 159 -10.84 -13.76 8.85
C LEU A 159 -10.45 -14.45 10.16
N ALA A 160 -11.01 -15.66 10.40
CA ALA A 160 -10.69 -16.50 11.54
C ALA A 160 -10.98 -17.98 11.23
N TYR A 161 -10.40 -18.87 12.01
CA TYR A 161 -10.66 -20.30 11.93
C TYR A 161 -10.61 -20.91 13.34
N SER A 162 -11.34 -22.02 13.53
CA SER A 162 -11.35 -22.78 14.78
C SER A 162 -10.14 -23.71 14.89
N ALA A 163 -9.89 -24.23 16.07
CA ALA A 163 -9.01 -25.37 16.31
C ALA A 163 -9.49 -26.63 15.51
N ARG A 164 -8.79 -27.77 15.67
CA ARG A 164 -9.11 -29.08 15.04
C ARG A 164 -9.07 -29.08 13.51
N GLN A 165 -8.24 -28.24 12.88
CA GLN A 165 -8.08 -28.21 11.41
C GLN A 165 -7.34 -29.45 10.87
N ASP A 166 -6.81 -30.32 11.71
CA ASP A 166 -6.29 -31.66 11.42
C ASP A 166 -7.35 -32.61 10.86
N LEU A 167 -8.61 -32.34 11.12
CA LEU A 167 -9.75 -33.11 10.60
C LEU A 167 -10.23 -32.63 9.22
N THR A 168 -9.43 -31.84 8.52
CA THR A 168 -9.81 -31.21 7.26
C THR A 168 -9.03 -31.77 6.07
N ASP A 169 -9.38 -31.31 4.87
CA ASP A 169 -8.74 -31.68 3.62
C ASP A 169 -7.66 -30.66 3.18
N PRO A 170 -6.81 -31.03 2.20
CA PRO A 170 -5.76 -30.15 1.68
C PRO A 170 -6.27 -28.82 1.14
N ALA A 171 -7.48 -28.75 0.58
CA ALA A 171 -8.07 -27.52 0.09
C ALA A 171 -8.37 -26.53 1.23
N ARG A 172 -8.81 -27.03 2.39
CA ARG A 172 -9.00 -26.22 3.60
C ARG A 172 -7.66 -25.72 4.15
N VAL A 173 -6.66 -26.59 4.24
CA VAL A 173 -5.31 -26.20 4.67
C VAL A 173 -4.76 -25.10 3.76
N ALA A 174 -4.87 -25.27 2.43
CA ALA A 174 -4.46 -24.26 1.46
C ALA A 174 -5.25 -22.93 1.61
N THR A 175 -6.55 -23.02 1.93
CA THR A 175 -7.40 -21.84 2.17
C THR A 175 -6.91 -21.04 3.38
N ILE A 176 -6.62 -21.70 4.50
CA ILE A 176 -6.11 -21.05 5.72
C ILE A 176 -4.74 -20.45 5.46
N MET A 177 -3.82 -21.22 4.86
CA MET A 177 -2.45 -20.78 4.56
C MET A 177 -2.41 -19.62 3.58
N GLY A 178 -3.25 -19.65 2.55
CA GLY A 178 -3.35 -18.59 1.53
C GLY A 178 -4.25 -17.42 1.97
N ARG A 179 -4.87 -17.48 3.13
CA ARG A 179 -5.91 -16.54 3.60
C ARG A 179 -7.08 -16.40 2.64
N ARG A 180 -7.19 -17.25 1.66
CA ARG A 180 -8.20 -17.20 0.61
C ARG A 180 -8.42 -18.59 0.04
N ILE A 181 -9.64 -18.87 -0.37
CA ILE A 181 -9.92 -20.09 -1.11
C ILE A 181 -9.08 -20.10 -2.39
N PRO A 182 -8.29 -21.17 -2.69
CA PRO A 182 -7.54 -21.29 -3.93
C PRO A 182 -8.44 -21.12 -5.16
N ASP A 183 -7.93 -20.50 -6.23
CA ASP A 183 -8.74 -20.10 -7.38
C ASP A 183 -9.42 -21.29 -8.08
N ASP A 184 -8.75 -22.45 -8.14
CA ASP A 184 -9.30 -23.69 -8.70
C ASP A 184 -10.44 -24.26 -7.84
N VAL A 185 -10.31 -24.19 -6.50
CA VAL A 185 -11.35 -24.58 -5.54
C VAL A 185 -12.52 -23.60 -5.61
N LEU A 186 -12.22 -22.32 -5.67
CA LEU A 186 -13.20 -21.23 -5.79
C LEU A 186 -14.03 -21.37 -7.08
N ALA A 187 -13.38 -21.68 -8.21
CA ALA A 187 -14.06 -21.91 -9.48
C ALA A 187 -15.05 -23.09 -9.41
N ARG A 188 -14.68 -24.16 -8.69
CA ARG A 188 -15.57 -25.31 -8.48
C ARG A 188 -16.80 -24.96 -7.61
N PHE A 189 -16.64 -24.21 -6.54
CA PHE A 189 -17.77 -23.74 -5.74
C PHE A 189 -18.65 -22.76 -6.52
N ARG A 190 -18.06 -21.89 -7.36
CA ARG A 190 -18.82 -20.99 -8.26
C ARG A 190 -19.65 -21.76 -9.29
N SER A 191 -19.09 -22.76 -9.95
CA SER A 191 -19.80 -23.56 -10.95
C SER A 191 -21.00 -24.32 -10.37
N ARG A 192 -20.95 -24.66 -9.09
CA ARG A 192 -22.05 -25.29 -8.34
C ARG A 192 -23.09 -24.30 -7.80
N GLY A 193 -22.91 -23.01 -8.03
CA GLY A 193 -23.85 -21.98 -7.61
C GLY A 193 -23.79 -21.57 -6.14
N VAL A 194 -22.81 -22.07 -5.36
CA VAL A 194 -22.68 -21.80 -3.92
C VAL A 194 -22.68 -20.30 -3.63
N PHE A 195 -21.92 -19.52 -4.35
CA PHE A 195 -21.86 -18.05 -4.16
C PHE A 195 -23.15 -17.34 -4.57
N ARG A 196 -23.92 -17.92 -5.52
CA ARG A 196 -25.24 -17.39 -5.89
C ARG A 196 -26.25 -17.65 -4.76
N GLU A 197 -26.19 -18.80 -4.13
CA GLU A 197 -27.02 -19.14 -2.98
C GLU A 197 -26.64 -18.28 -1.78
N LEU A 198 -25.34 -18.10 -1.49
CA LEU A 198 -24.84 -17.19 -0.45
C LEU A 198 -25.33 -15.77 -0.65
N SER A 199 -25.39 -15.28 -1.92
CA SER A 199 -25.83 -13.91 -2.21
C SER A 199 -27.34 -13.72 -2.01
N ARG A 200 -28.15 -14.73 -2.29
CA ARG A 200 -29.61 -14.63 -2.34
C ARG A 200 -30.30 -15.25 -1.14
N GLY A 201 -29.71 -16.33 -0.59
CA GLY A 201 -30.33 -17.12 0.46
C GLY A 201 -29.99 -16.67 1.88
N ARG A 202 -30.83 -17.11 2.80
CA ARG A 202 -30.57 -17.08 4.25
C ARG A 202 -30.37 -18.48 4.82
N GLN A 203 -30.46 -19.50 3.98
CA GLN A 203 -30.46 -20.89 4.40
C GLN A 203 -29.03 -21.46 4.44
N THR A 204 -28.86 -22.51 5.22
CA THR A 204 -27.65 -23.31 5.28
C THR A 204 -27.48 -24.07 3.96
N ILE A 205 -26.28 -24.03 3.40
CA ILE A 205 -25.93 -24.67 2.14
C ILE A 205 -25.07 -25.90 2.45
N PHE A 206 -25.52 -27.09 2.02
CA PHE A 206 -24.72 -28.30 2.10
C PHE A 206 -24.06 -28.60 0.75
N VAL A 207 -22.75 -28.73 0.72
CA VAL A 207 -21.98 -29.14 -0.44
C VAL A 207 -21.39 -30.52 -0.20
N PRO A 208 -21.74 -31.54 -0.97
CA PRO A 208 -21.23 -32.89 -0.76
C PRO A 208 -19.75 -33.02 -1.15
N ALA A 209 -19.12 -34.11 -0.68
CA ALA A 209 -17.74 -34.47 -1.03
C ALA A 209 -17.48 -34.40 -2.53
N GLN A 210 -16.26 -34.01 -2.90
CA GLN A 210 -15.86 -33.89 -4.30
C GLN A 210 -14.87 -35.00 -4.69
N ARG A 211 -14.75 -35.24 -5.98
CA ARG A 211 -13.89 -36.31 -6.54
C ARG A 211 -12.39 -36.05 -6.32
N ASP A 212 -12.01 -34.82 -6.05
CA ASP A 212 -10.65 -34.37 -5.80
C ASP A 212 -10.21 -34.52 -4.32
N GLY A 213 -11.04 -35.15 -3.49
CA GLY A 213 -10.76 -35.32 -2.07
C GLY A 213 -11.25 -34.17 -1.18
N THR A 214 -11.88 -33.15 -1.74
CA THR A 214 -12.50 -32.08 -0.95
C THR A 214 -13.66 -32.65 -0.13
N LEU A 215 -13.58 -32.56 1.18
CA LEU A 215 -14.60 -33.05 2.11
C LEU A 215 -15.90 -32.23 2.00
N PRO A 216 -17.03 -32.76 2.49
CA PRO A 216 -18.29 -32.02 2.50
C PRO A 216 -18.20 -30.71 3.30
N ARG A 217 -18.96 -29.73 2.85
CA ARG A 217 -19.04 -28.42 3.50
C ARG A 217 -20.47 -28.12 3.91
N LEU A 218 -20.60 -27.60 5.11
CA LEU A 218 -21.80 -26.92 5.58
C LEU A 218 -21.48 -25.42 5.61
N ILE A 219 -22.27 -24.60 4.92
CA ILE A 219 -21.98 -23.18 4.72
C ILE A 219 -23.16 -22.35 5.16
N VAL A 220 -22.91 -21.28 5.91
CA VAL A 220 -23.93 -20.33 6.37
C VAL A 220 -23.54 -18.92 5.99
N PRO A 221 -24.43 -18.13 5.32
CA PRO A 221 -24.18 -16.72 5.07
C PRO A 221 -24.27 -15.91 6.37
N ILE A 222 -23.34 -15.01 6.56
CA ILE A 222 -23.35 -14.04 7.66
C ILE A 222 -23.98 -12.76 7.15
N ARG A 223 -25.17 -12.42 7.70
CA ARG A 223 -25.92 -11.24 7.24
C ARG A 223 -26.41 -10.38 8.40
N MET A 224 -26.48 -9.07 8.17
CA MET A 224 -27.13 -8.12 9.06
C MET A 224 -27.87 -7.07 8.23
N GLY A 225 -29.12 -6.78 8.58
CA GLY A 225 -29.94 -5.77 7.86
C GLY A 225 -30.16 -6.05 6.37
N GLY A 226 -30.01 -7.31 5.93
CA GLY A 226 -30.07 -7.69 4.50
C GLY A 226 -28.71 -7.69 3.78
N GLU A 227 -27.69 -7.03 4.31
CA GLU A 227 -26.33 -7.02 3.76
C GLU A 227 -25.61 -8.33 4.06
N LEU A 228 -24.91 -8.88 3.07
CA LEU A 228 -24.00 -10.01 3.24
C LEU A 228 -22.65 -9.48 3.75
N LEU A 229 -22.23 -9.92 4.93
CA LEU A 229 -20.97 -9.52 5.57
C LEU A 229 -19.86 -10.56 5.36
N GLY A 230 -20.23 -11.81 5.10
CA GLY A 230 -19.31 -12.92 4.94
C GLY A 230 -20.02 -14.26 4.99
N SER A 231 -19.28 -15.32 5.29
CA SER A 231 -19.81 -16.68 5.41
C SER A 231 -19.01 -17.52 6.41
N MET A 232 -19.69 -18.49 7.04
CA MET A 232 -19.07 -19.52 7.88
C MET A 232 -19.05 -20.83 7.11
N TRP A 233 -17.93 -21.55 7.17
CA TRP A 233 -17.70 -22.80 6.46
C TRP A 233 -17.25 -23.89 7.41
N ALA A 234 -18.09 -24.89 7.67
CA ALA A 234 -17.73 -26.05 8.43
C ALA A 234 -17.33 -27.23 7.52
N VAL A 235 -16.29 -27.97 7.89
CA VAL A 235 -15.91 -29.24 7.23
C VAL A 235 -16.59 -30.35 7.99
N VAL A 236 -17.51 -31.08 7.34
CA VAL A 236 -18.31 -32.13 7.97
C VAL A 236 -18.04 -33.48 7.34
N ALA A 237 -18.30 -34.57 8.05
CA ALA A 237 -18.10 -35.93 7.53
C ALA A 237 -19.17 -36.34 6.50
N GLY A 238 -20.35 -35.69 6.55
CA GLY A 238 -21.50 -35.99 5.71
C GLY A 238 -22.67 -35.05 6.00
N PRO A 239 -23.89 -35.35 5.51
CA PRO A 239 -25.08 -34.60 5.84
C PRO A 239 -25.26 -34.53 7.37
N VAL A 240 -25.57 -33.36 7.90
CA VAL A 240 -25.84 -33.13 9.31
C VAL A 240 -27.34 -33.10 9.59
N SER A 241 -27.77 -33.32 10.82
CA SER A 241 -29.18 -33.18 11.19
C SER A 241 -29.66 -31.74 11.04
N ASP A 242 -30.95 -31.55 10.81
CA ASP A 242 -31.57 -30.23 10.68
C ASP A 242 -31.35 -29.38 11.95
N GLU A 243 -31.39 -30.00 13.13
CA GLU A 243 -31.12 -29.35 14.41
C GLU A 243 -29.70 -28.78 14.45
N ARG A 244 -28.72 -29.55 14.03
CA ARG A 244 -27.31 -29.15 14.01
C ARG A 244 -27.04 -28.07 12.94
N ALA A 245 -27.69 -28.18 11.79
CA ALA A 245 -27.63 -27.15 10.75
C ALA A 245 -28.28 -25.83 11.20
N ALA A 246 -29.41 -25.91 11.91
CA ALA A 246 -30.08 -24.75 12.50
C ALA A 246 -29.21 -24.09 13.57
N ALA A 247 -28.63 -24.87 14.50
CA ALA A 247 -27.74 -24.34 15.53
C ALA A 247 -26.50 -23.64 14.95
N PHE A 248 -25.96 -24.16 13.84
CA PHE A 248 -24.86 -23.50 13.10
C PHE A 248 -25.32 -22.19 12.45
N ALA A 249 -26.53 -22.16 11.91
CA ALA A 249 -27.11 -20.94 11.33
C ALA A 249 -27.41 -19.87 12.40
N ASP A 250 -27.86 -20.29 13.59
CA ASP A 250 -28.17 -19.41 14.72
C ASP A 250 -26.93 -18.70 15.29
N ALA A 251 -25.73 -19.19 15.01
CA ALA A 251 -24.49 -18.52 15.34
C ALA A 251 -24.19 -17.31 14.41
N ALA A 252 -24.75 -17.27 13.20
CA ALA A 252 -24.43 -16.24 12.21
C ALA A 252 -24.75 -14.80 12.67
N PRO A 253 -25.84 -14.48 13.37
CA PRO A 253 -26.09 -13.13 13.88
C PRO A 253 -25.03 -12.64 14.87
N VAL A 254 -24.48 -13.53 15.70
CA VAL A 254 -23.42 -13.18 16.67
C VAL A 254 -22.14 -12.85 15.92
N VAL A 255 -21.77 -13.69 14.94
CA VAL A 255 -20.61 -13.43 14.07
C VAL A 255 -20.80 -12.13 13.28
N ALA A 256 -22.01 -11.89 12.77
CA ALA A 256 -22.35 -10.64 12.07
C ALA A 256 -22.09 -9.39 12.91
N LEU A 257 -22.47 -9.43 14.19
CA LEU A 257 -22.26 -8.32 15.12
C LEU A 257 -20.75 -8.06 15.33
N HIS A 258 -19.93 -9.11 15.48
CA HIS A 258 -18.48 -8.98 15.60
C HIS A 258 -17.84 -8.42 14.32
N LEU A 259 -18.26 -8.89 13.13
CA LEU A 259 -17.79 -8.36 11.86
C LEU A 259 -18.14 -6.86 11.69
N LEU A 260 -19.34 -6.45 12.09
CA LEU A 260 -19.74 -5.04 12.05
C LEU A 260 -18.94 -4.19 13.05
N ARG A 261 -18.72 -4.67 14.28
CA ARG A 261 -17.86 -3.95 15.24
C ARG A 261 -16.45 -3.76 14.71
N ARG A 262 -15.84 -4.81 14.17
CA ARG A 262 -14.52 -4.75 13.55
C ARG A 262 -14.49 -3.76 12.38
N ARG A 263 -15.49 -3.80 11.49
CA ARG A 263 -15.61 -2.85 10.39
C ARG A 263 -15.73 -1.41 10.90
N ALA A 264 -16.61 -1.17 11.88
CA ALA A 264 -16.81 0.15 12.47
C ALA A 264 -15.52 0.68 13.14
N HIS A 265 -14.78 -0.20 13.85
CA HIS A 265 -13.49 0.15 14.46
C HIS A 265 -12.45 0.51 13.39
N THR A 266 -12.27 -0.33 12.37
CA THR A 266 -11.36 -0.06 11.26
C THR A 266 -11.71 1.24 10.52
N ASP A 267 -13.00 1.50 10.29
CA ASP A 267 -13.47 2.73 9.66
C ASP A 267 -13.27 3.96 10.55
N ALA A 268 -13.39 3.80 11.87
CA ALA A 268 -13.08 4.86 12.83
C ALA A 268 -11.58 5.18 12.86
N GLN A 269 -10.73 4.15 12.90
CA GLN A 269 -9.27 4.31 12.83
C GLN A 269 -8.84 4.99 11.52
N ARG A 270 -9.37 4.53 10.37
CA ARG A 270 -9.09 5.15 9.06
C ARG A 270 -9.49 6.63 9.03
N ARG A 271 -10.65 6.97 9.59
CA ARG A 271 -11.10 8.37 9.69
C ARG A 271 -10.18 9.19 10.59
N ALA A 272 -9.83 8.68 11.77
CA ALA A 272 -8.93 9.35 12.68
C ALA A 272 -7.54 9.59 12.05
N SER A 273 -6.98 8.57 11.38
CA SER A 273 -5.72 8.70 10.64
C SER A 273 -5.82 9.73 9.51
N ALA A 274 -6.92 9.74 8.75
CA ALA A 274 -7.14 10.70 7.68
C ALA A 274 -7.27 12.14 8.21
N GLU A 275 -7.95 12.35 9.34
CA GLU A 275 -8.06 13.64 10.00
C GLU A 275 -6.72 14.12 10.54
N LEU A 276 -5.96 13.22 11.18
CA LEU A 276 -4.62 13.55 11.67
C LEU A 276 -3.67 13.88 10.52
N LEU A 277 -3.68 13.10 9.43
CA LEU A 277 -2.91 13.38 8.23
C LEU A 277 -3.28 14.75 7.64
N ARG A 278 -4.57 15.06 7.57
CA ARG A 278 -5.04 16.39 7.13
C ARG A 278 -4.47 17.50 8.01
N ALA A 279 -4.49 17.32 9.33
CA ALA A 279 -3.92 18.28 10.27
C ALA A 279 -2.40 18.43 10.09
N VAL A 280 -1.68 17.35 9.79
CA VAL A 280 -0.23 17.38 9.43
C VAL A 280 0.00 18.17 8.16
N LEU A 281 -0.74 17.87 7.10
CA LEU A 281 -0.64 18.55 5.81
C LEU A 281 -1.00 20.03 5.88
N GLU A 282 -1.78 20.45 6.87
CA GLU A 282 -2.13 21.84 7.14
C GLU A 282 -1.22 22.52 8.17
N GLY A 283 -0.19 21.82 8.67
CA GLY A 283 0.75 22.34 9.64
C GLY A 283 0.17 22.57 11.05
N ARG A 284 -0.96 21.92 11.38
CA ARG A 284 -1.67 22.07 12.65
C ARG A 284 -1.42 20.93 13.65
N ALA A 285 -0.82 19.84 13.21
CA ALA A 285 -0.56 18.68 14.05
C ALA A 285 0.77 18.78 14.78
N ASN A 286 0.84 18.14 15.95
CA ASN A 286 2.12 17.91 16.63
C ASN A 286 2.91 16.81 15.90
N PRO A 287 4.16 17.06 15.42
CA PRO A 287 4.92 16.08 14.64
C PRO A 287 5.16 14.75 15.38
N ARG A 288 5.50 14.79 16.66
CA ARG A 288 5.75 13.58 17.47
C ARG A 288 4.50 12.70 17.59
N LYS A 289 3.34 13.35 17.80
CA LYS A 289 2.05 12.64 17.86
C LYS A 289 1.72 12.05 16.50
N ALA A 290 1.95 12.79 15.43
CA ALA A 290 1.70 12.32 14.07
C ALA A 290 2.58 11.10 13.71
N MET A 291 3.87 11.11 14.06
CA MET A 291 4.76 9.96 13.88
C MET A 291 4.21 8.71 14.54
N ALA A 292 3.86 8.81 15.82
CA ALA A 292 3.41 7.66 16.59
C ALA A 292 2.05 7.10 16.10
N GLU A 293 1.07 7.97 15.84
CA GLU A 293 -0.29 7.54 15.47
C GLU A 293 -0.42 7.13 14.00
N LEU A 294 0.39 7.71 13.10
CA LEU A 294 0.41 7.38 11.67
C LEU A 294 1.46 6.31 11.32
N ASP A 295 2.22 5.82 12.30
CA ASP A 295 3.29 4.83 12.12
C ASP A 295 4.30 5.27 11.03
N LEU A 296 4.69 6.56 11.08
CA LEU A 296 5.67 7.11 10.17
C LEU A 296 7.09 6.88 10.69
N SER A 297 7.99 6.44 9.81
CA SER A 297 9.41 6.26 10.12
C SER A 297 10.12 7.60 10.37
N ASP A 298 11.29 7.55 11.02
CA ASP A 298 12.13 8.72 11.30
C ASP A 298 13.03 9.11 10.10
N GLU A 299 12.58 8.79 8.89
CA GLU A 299 13.26 9.17 7.65
C GLU A 299 12.53 10.35 6.97
N PRO A 300 13.19 11.10 6.07
CA PRO A 300 12.52 12.16 5.32
C PRO A 300 11.35 11.63 4.50
N HIS A 301 10.24 12.37 4.48
CA HIS A 301 9.05 12.04 3.71
C HIS A 301 8.75 13.13 2.69
N ARG A 302 8.08 12.73 1.61
CA ARG A 302 7.49 13.64 0.61
C ARG A 302 5.98 13.61 0.69
N VAL A 303 5.37 14.75 0.47
CA VAL A 303 3.93 14.81 0.17
C VAL A 303 3.76 14.71 -1.34
N VAL A 304 2.93 13.77 -1.74
CA VAL A 304 2.56 13.54 -3.15
C VAL A 304 1.10 13.92 -3.32
N VAL A 305 0.81 14.82 -4.23
CA VAL A 305 -0.55 15.15 -4.66
C VAL A 305 -0.86 14.44 -5.98
N ILE A 306 -2.03 13.82 -6.05
CA ILE A 306 -2.47 13.07 -7.23
C ILE A 306 -3.84 13.61 -7.66
N GLU A 307 -3.93 14.03 -8.89
CA GLU A 307 -5.15 14.44 -9.55
C GLU A 307 -5.59 13.37 -10.54
N VAL A 308 -6.81 12.90 -10.40
CA VAL A 308 -7.45 11.99 -11.35
C VAL A 308 -8.43 12.79 -12.19
N THR A 309 -8.07 13.04 -13.45
CA THR A 309 -8.90 13.80 -14.40
C THR A 309 -9.43 12.88 -15.49
N GLY A 310 -10.71 13.02 -15.85
CA GLY A 310 -11.31 12.43 -17.06
C GLY A 310 -12.22 11.23 -16.82
N GLY A 311 -13.14 11.03 -17.78
CA GLY A 311 -14.21 10.05 -17.76
C GLY A 311 -15.51 10.59 -17.16
N ASP A 312 -16.61 9.86 -17.33
CA ASP A 312 -17.82 10.09 -16.52
C ASP A 312 -17.41 10.04 -15.04
N GLY A 313 -17.91 10.94 -14.22
CA GLY A 313 -17.50 11.11 -12.81
C GLY A 313 -17.39 9.81 -12.01
N ARG A 314 -18.05 8.72 -12.45
CA ARG A 314 -17.95 7.37 -11.87
C ARG A 314 -16.62 6.67 -12.16
N ASP A 315 -16.05 6.87 -13.35
CA ASP A 315 -14.77 6.23 -13.72
C ASP A 315 -13.60 6.91 -12.99
N ALA A 316 -13.65 8.23 -12.84
CA ALA A 316 -12.65 8.99 -12.07
C ALA A 316 -12.72 8.64 -10.57
N GLU A 317 -13.93 8.48 -10.02
CA GLU A 317 -14.13 8.04 -8.63
C GLU A 317 -13.62 6.62 -8.42
N GLY A 318 -13.94 5.70 -9.33
CA GLY A 318 -13.44 4.32 -9.29
C GLY A 318 -11.92 4.23 -9.34
N LEU A 319 -11.26 5.03 -10.20
CA LEU A 319 -9.82 5.09 -10.30
C LEU A 319 -9.17 5.71 -9.05
N ARG A 320 -9.79 6.75 -8.48
CA ARG A 320 -9.33 7.37 -7.24
C ARG A 320 -9.38 6.40 -6.06
N LEU A 321 -10.49 5.67 -5.91
CA LEU A 321 -10.65 4.64 -4.88
C LEU A 321 -9.64 3.49 -5.08
N ALA A 322 -9.42 3.04 -6.32
CA ALA A 322 -8.45 2.00 -6.63
C ALA A 322 -7.00 2.45 -6.33
N LEU A 323 -6.66 3.71 -6.62
CA LEU A 323 -5.37 4.29 -6.26
C LEU A 323 -5.20 4.42 -4.76
N LEU A 324 -6.22 4.91 -4.05
CA LEU A 324 -6.21 5.01 -2.59
C LEU A 324 -6.02 3.63 -1.95
N GLU A 325 -6.75 2.63 -2.42
CA GLU A 325 -6.63 1.25 -1.96
C GLU A 325 -5.23 0.68 -2.24
N ARG A 326 -4.70 0.90 -3.45
CA ARG A 326 -3.35 0.44 -3.83
C ARG A 326 -2.26 1.12 -3.02
N ILE A 327 -2.35 2.44 -2.80
CA ILE A 327 -1.43 3.19 -1.94
C ILE A 327 -1.53 2.67 -0.50
N SER A 328 -2.74 2.35 -0.02
CA SER A 328 -2.96 1.85 1.35
C SER A 328 -2.57 0.38 1.55
N GLN A 329 -2.47 -0.44 0.49
CA GLN A 329 -2.22 -1.88 0.61
C GLN A 329 -0.81 -2.33 0.18
N GLY A 330 -0.11 -1.55 -0.64
CA GLY A 330 0.99 -2.08 -1.44
C GLY A 330 2.35 -1.45 -1.30
N ILE A 331 2.46 -0.28 -0.69
CA ILE A 331 3.70 0.49 -0.68
C ILE A 331 4.24 0.59 0.75
N GLY A 332 4.91 -0.47 1.21
CA GLY A 332 5.58 -0.50 2.52
C GLY A 332 4.63 -0.37 3.72
N SER A 333 5.19 -0.22 4.91
CA SER A 333 4.41 -0.01 6.13
C SER A 333 3.45 1.18 5.97
N ARG A 334 2.20 0.88 5.64
CA ARG A 334 1.02 1.78 5.57
C ARG A 334 1.29 3.18 5.01
N PRO A 335 1.33 3.38 3.69
CA PRO A 335 1.37 4.74 3.15
C PRO A 335 0.12 5.47 3.63
N VAL A 336 0.35 6.59 4.30
CA VAL A 336 -0.73 7.40 4.82
C VAL A 336 -1.25 8.28 3.69
N ALA A 337 -2.50 8.09 3.30
CA ALA A 337 -3.14 8.85 2.23
C ALA A 337 -4.50 9.39 2.68
N THR A 338 -4.85 10.58 2.19
CA THR A 338 -6.14 11.23 2.46
C THR A 338 -6.62 12.01 1.26
N GLU A 339 -7.92 12.21 1.18
CA GLU A 339 -8.50 13.12 0.20
C GLU A 339 -8.72 14.51 0.82
N LEU A 340 -8.30 15.54 0.09
CA LEU A 340 -8.49 16.93 0.47
C LEU A 340 -8.84 17.74 -0.78
N ALA A 341 -9.96 18.46 -0.75
CA ALA A 341 -10.44 19.29 -1.85
C ALA A 341 -10.52 18.57 -3.21
N GLY A 342 -10.89 17.29 -3.22
CA GLY A 342 -11.02 16.48 -4.44
C GLY A 342 -9.69 15.96 -5.01
N LEU A 343 -8.58 16.18 -4.32
CA LEU A 343 -7.26 15.66 -4.64
C LEU A 343 -6.85 14.59 -3.62
N LEU A 344 -6.11 13.59 -4.09
CA LEU A 344 -5.54 12.58 -3.23
C LEU A 344 -4.13 13.00 -2.81
N TYR A 345 -3.88 13.03 -1.50
CA TYR A 345 -2.57 13.29 -0.93
C TYR A 345 -2.03 12.04 -0.27
N ALA A 346 -0.77 11.72 -0.52
CA ALA A 346 -0.05 10.64 0.12
C ALA A 346 1.25 11.17 0.75
N VAL A 347 1.59 10.67 1.93
CA VAL A 347 2.89 10.89 2.55
C VAL A 347 3.71 9.62 2.36
N VAL A 348 4.83 9.73 1.68
CA VAL A 348 5.69 8.59 1.33
C VAL A 348 7.14 8.85 1.73
N PRO A 349 7.86 7.84 2.23
CA PRO A 349 9.28 7.98 2.55
C PRO A 349 10.10 8.30 1.29
N ASP A 350 11.09 9.19 1.45
CA ASP A 350 12.03 9.55 0.37
C ASP A 350 13.20 8.59 0.35
N ARG A 351 12.94 7.35 -0.03
CA ARG A 351 13.97 6.31 -0.13
C ARG A 351 13.86 5.53 -1.43
N PRO A 352 14.99 4.95 -1.92
CA PRO A 352 14.95 3.96 -2.99
C PRO A 352 14.36 2.64 -2.47
N GLY A 353 13.67 1.90 -3.36
CA GLY A 353 13.14 0.57 -3.05
C GLY A 353 11.67 0.55 -2.63
N PRO A 354 11.21 -0.59 -2.10
CA PRO A 354 9.80 -0.82 -1.81
C PRO A 354 9.23 0.17 -0.78
N GLY A 355 8.06 0.69 -1.07
CA GLY A 355 7.32 1.60 -0.19
C GLY A 355 7.78 3.05 -0.21
N GLY A 356 8.75 3.42 -1.05
CA GLY A 356 9.21 4.80 -1.20
C GLY A 356 8.63 5.54 -2.39
N TRP A 357 9.02 6.82 -2.54
CA TRP A 357 8.60 7.66 -3.65
C TRP A 357 8.91 7.05 -5.02
N ALA A 358 10.08 6.42 -5.20
CA ALA A 358 10.48 5.85 -6.48
C ALA A 358 9.47 4.80 -6.99
N GLU A 359 9.00 3.90 -6.12
CA GLU A 359 8.01 2.89 -6.50
C GLU A 359 6.64 3.51 -6.81
N LEU A 360 6.19 4.48 -6.01
CA LEU A 360 4.93 5.19 -6.28
C LEU A 360 4.98 5.93 -7.61
N ARG A 361 6.07 6.63 -7.88
CA ARG A 361 6.30 7.33 -9.16
C ARG A 361 6.21 6.38 -10.34
N ASP A 362 6.95 5.26 -10.29
CA ASP A 362 6.97 4.28 -11.36
C ASP A 362 5.58 3.64 -11.58
N ALA A 363 4.84 3.39 -10.51
CA ALA A 363 3.47 2.91 -10.57
C ALA A 363 2.51 3.94 -11.23
N LEU A 364 2.66 5.24 -10.91
CA LEU A 364 1.86 6.32 -11.51
C LEU A 364 2.19 6.50 -12.99
N VAL A 365 3.47 6.43 -13.36
CA VAL A 365 3.92 6.50 -14.75
C VAL A 365 3.39 5.31 -15.57
N ALA A 366 3.39 4.11 -15.00
CA ALA A 366 2.92 2.88 -15.66
C ALA A 366 1.40 2.86 -15.94
N THR A 367 0.60 3.72 -15.30
CA THR A 367 -0.88 3.74 -15.45
C THR A 367 -1.39 4.24 -16.79
N GLY A 368 -0.53 4.56 -17.77
CA GLY A 368 -0.91 4.82 -19.16
C GLY A 368 -0.07 5.86 -19.88
N PRO A 369 -0.17 5.98 -21.22
CA PRO A 369 0.59 6.94 -22.02
C PRO A 369 0.19 8.39 -21.76
N SER A 370 1.14 9.31 -21.87
CA SER A 370 1.10 10.73 -21.46
C SER A 370 -0.09 11.58 -21.93
N ARG A 371 -0.81 11.17 -22.97
CA ARG A 371 -1.86 11.99 -23.62
C ARG A 371 -3.26 11.37 -23.63
N ARG A 372 -3.55 10.32 -22.86
CA ARG A 372 -4.93 9.81 -22.76
C ARG A 372 -5.70 10.58 -21.70
N SER A 373 -6.87 11.09 -22.10
CA SER A 373 -7.89 11.60 -21.17
C SER A 373 -8.13 10.55 -20.07
N GLY A 374 -7.97 10.95 -18.80
CA GLY A 374 -8.20 10.06 -17.64
C GLY A 374 -6.95 9.52 -16.94
N ALA A 375 -5.76 9.72 -17.48
CA ALA A 375 -4.55 9.33 -16.76
C ALA A 375 -4.24 10.28 -15.59
N PRO A 376 -3.82 9.79 -14.40
CA PRO A 376 -3.56 10.64 -13.26
C PRO A 376 -2.35 11.57 -13.52
N ARG A 377 -2.45 12.81 -13.02
CA ARG A 377 -1.33 13.73 -12.86
C ARG A 377 -0.88 13.68 -11.41
N ALA A 378 0.41 13.74 -11.16
CA ALA A 378 0.93 13.74 -9.81
C ALA A 378 2.16 14.65 -9.67
N ALA A 379 2.27 15.29 -8.52
CA ALA A 379 3.44 16.08 -8.17
C ALA A 379 3.87 15.77 -6.74
N ALA A 380 5.18 15.74 -6.50
CA ALA A 380 5.75 15.52 -5.17
C ALA A 380 6.52 16.76 -4.72
N GLY A 381 6.33 17.17 -3.47
CA GLY A 381 7.13 18.20 -2.82
C GLY A 381 8.55 17.70 -2.51
N ALA A 382 9.41 18.61 -2.06
CA ALA A 382 10.74 18.25 -1.55
C ALA A 382 10.63 17.36 -0.30
N PRO A 383 11.61 16.49 -0.06
CA PRO A 383 11.63 15.67 1.15
C PRO A 383 11.86 16.55 2.37
N GLY A 384 11.21 16.22 3.46
CA GLY A 384 11.34 16.95 4.73
C GLY A 384 11.02 16.07 5.93
N GLU A 385 11.31 16.57 7.10
CA GLU A 385 10.87 15.96 8.35
C GLU A 385 9.35 16.11 8.51
N ILE A 386 8.76 15.38 9.44
CA ILE A 386 7.30 15.38 9.64
C ILE A 386 6.75 16.77 9.97
N GLY A 387 7.57 17.63 10.61
CA GLY A 387 7.22 19.03 10.87
C GLY A 387 7.11 19.88 9.60
N ASP A 388 7.77 19.50 8.52
CA ASP A 388 7.86 20.23 7.26
C ASP A 388 6.90 19.71 6.17
N LEU A 389 6.06 18.72 6.48
CA LEU A 389 5.15 18.12 5.51
C LEU A 389 4.13 19.12 4.94
N SER A 390 3.77 20.17 5.68
CA SER A 390 2.93 21.24 5.16
C SER A 390 3.64 22.07 4.07
N VAL A 391 4.96 22.26 4.20
CA VAL A 391 5.80 22.91 3.18
C VAL A 391 5.93 22.01 1.96
N SER A 392 6.23 20.71 2.17
CA SER A 392 6.29 19.72 1.09
C SER A 392 4.95 19.64 0.35
N ARG A 393 3.81 19.73 1.05
CA ARG A 393 2.49 19.81 0.42
C ARG A 393 2.34 21.06 -0.45
N ALA A 394 2.66 22.23 0.07
CA ALA A 394 2.55 23.48 -0.69
C ALA A 394 3.40 23.45 -1.98
N GLN A 395 4.58 22.85 -1.90
CA GLN A 395 5.46 22.63 -3.04
C GLN A 395 4.85 21.64 -4.06
N ALA A 396 4.25 20.54 -3.58
CA ALA A 396 3.56 19.59 -4.43
C ALA A 396 2.36 20.25 -5.15
N ASP A 397 1.56 21.04 -4.43
CA ASP A 397 0.41 21.77 -4.99
C ASP A 397 0.85 22.76 -6.08
N GLU A 398 1.95 23.48 -5.86
CA GLU A 398 2.52 24.42 -6.84
C GLU A 398 3.01 23.68 -8.09
N ALA A 399 3.75 22.59 -7.92
CA ALA A 399 4.22 21.76 -9.03
C ALA A 399 3.05 21.15 -9.82
N LEU A 400 1.97 20.70 -9.15
CA LEU A 400 0.74 20.26 -9.82
C LEU A 400 0.09 21.40 -10.63
N GLY A 401 0.19 22.64 -10.15
CA GLY A 401 -0.27 23.82 -10.87
C GLY A 401 0.37 23.95 -12.26
N LEU A 402 1.67 23.68 -12.39
CA LEU A 402 2.38 23.68 -13.67
C LEU A 402 1.85 22.60 -14.63
N LEU A 403 1.54 21.40 -14.10
CA LEU A 403 0.95 20.32 -14.91
C LEU A 403 -0.47 20.65 -15.38
N ARG A 404 -1.26 21.35 -14.54
CA ARG A 404 -2.61 21.81 -14.91
C ARG A 404 -2.59 22.90 -15.97
N ALA A 405 -1.63 23.80 -15.88
CA ALA A 405 -1.42 24.84 -16.86
C ALA A 405 -0.77 24.33 -18.17
N GLU A 406 -0.48 23.02 -18.26
CA GLU A 406 0.18 22.39 -19.42
C GLU A 406 1.53 23.03 -19.77
N ILE A 407 2.19 23.61 -18.76
CA ILE A 407 3.52 24.22 -18.89
C ILE A 407 4.59 23.13 -19.07
N LEU A 408 4.35 21.95 -18.48
CA LEU A 408 5.21 20.77 -18.57
C LEU A 408 4.46 19.63 -19.26
N ASP A 409 5.16 18.89 -20.10
CA ASP A 409 4.61 17.74 -20.85
C ASP A 409 4.52 16.46 -19.98
N GLU A 410 5.26 16.41 -18.89
CA GLU A 410 5.28 15.30 -17.94
C GLU A 410 3.95 15.20 -17.20
N ARG A 411 3.65 14.01 -16.66
CA ARG A 411 2.47 13.77 -15.83
C ARG A 411 2.82 13.58 -14.35
N VAL A 412 4.05 13.20 -14.09
CA VAL A 412 4.56 12.95 -12.73
C VAL A 412 5.88 13.68 -12.58
N ILE A 413 5.92 14.65 -11.69
CA ILE A 413 7.09 15.51 -11.46
C ILE A 413 7.40 15.62 -9.97
N THR A 414 8.64 16.03 -9.65
CA THR A 414 8.97 16.51 -8.32
C THR A 414 9.15 18.03 -8.34
N PHE A 415 8.97 18.66 -7.19
CA PHE A 415 9.25 20.08 -7.01
C PHE A 415 10.71 20.41 -7.37
N ASP A 416 11.64 19.54 -6.97
CA ASP A 416 13.07 19.72 -7.23
C ASP A 416 13.39 19.66 -8.74
N ASP A 417 12.81 18.71 -9.47
CA ASP A 417 13.02 18.57 -10.92
C ASP A 417 12.39 19.73 -11.70
N ALA A 418 11.28 20.27 -11.19
CA ALA A 418 10.54 21.38 -11.82
C ALA A 418 11.13 22.78 -11.53
N TRP A 419 12.29 22.90 -10.87
CA TRP A 419 12.84 24.17 -10.39
C TRP A 419 12.93 25.26 -11.46
N THR A 420 13.25 24.90 -12.70
CA THR A 420 13.35 25.86 -13.82
C THR A 420 11.98 26.44 -14.14
N ALA A 421 10.97 25.59 -14.33
CA ALA A 421 9.60 26.01 -14.63
C ALA A 421 9.00 26.81 -13.47
N LEU A 422 9.23 26.37 -12.23
CA LEU A 422 8.81 27.09 -11.02
C LEU A 422 9.43 28.47 -10.93
N THR A 423 10.73 28.60 -11.21
CA THR A 423 11.43 29.89 -11.21
C THR A 423 10.83 30.84 -12.23
N LEU A 424 10.63 30.38 -13.46
CA LEU A 424 10.06 31.19 -14.53
C LEU A 424 8.60 31.56 -14.23
N HIS A 425 7.79 30.63 -13.78
CA HIS A 425 6.39 30.88 -13.44
C HIS A 425 6.22 31.86 -12.25
N ARG A 426 7.00 31.69 -11.17
CA ARG A 426 7.01 32.62 -10.03
C ARG A 426 7.46 34.02 -10.48
N GLY A 427 8.52 34.07 -11.29
CA GLY A 427 9.03 35.33 -11.83
C GLY A 427 8.00 36.03 -12.72
N ALA A 428 7.34 35.27 -13.60
CA ALA A 428 6.29 35.77 -14.47
C ALA A 428 5.09 36.30 -13.67
N THR A 429 4.60 35.53 -12.71
CA THR A 429 3.47 35.94 -11.84
C THR A 429 3.79 37.24 -11.07
N ALA A 430 4.99 37.33 -10.48
CA ALA A 430 5.42 38.51 -9.77
C ALA A 430 5.56 39.73 -10.70
N ALA A 431 6.15 39.53 -11.88
CA ALA A 431 6.32 40.58 -12.89
C ALA A 431 4.96 41.06 -13.46
N ALA A 432 4.02 40.16 -13.66
CA ALA A 432 2.66 40.52 -14.09
C ALA A 432 1.94 41.34 -13.00
N ALA A 433 2.00 40.92 -11.74
CA ALA A 433 1.42 41.66 -10.62
C ALA A 433 2.02 43.06 -10.46
N ALA A 434 3.31 43.22 -10.72
CA ALA A 434 4.03 44.50 -10.72
C ALA A 434 3.86 45.30 -12.01
N LYS A 435 3.07 44.82 -12.97
CA LYS A 435 2.85 45.45 -14.30
C LYS A 435 4.13 45.70 -15.06
N VAL A 436 5.15 44.89 -14.89
CA VAL A 436 6.45 45.04 -15.54
C VAL A 436 6.34 45.04 -17.08
N THR A 437 5.35 44.34 -17.64
CA THR A 437 5.06 44.25 -19.06
C THR A 437 4.50 45.53 -19.67
N GLU A 438 4.10 46.51 -18.84
CA GLU A 438 3.61 47.83 -19.31
C GLU A 438 4.76 48.84 -19.40
N LEU A 439 5.95 48.51 -18.91
CA LEU A 439 7.11 49.38 -18.94
C LEU A 439 7.85 49.31 -20.28
N GLY A 440 8.38 50.45 -20.74
CA GLY A 440 9.26 50.53 -21.91
C GLY A 440 8.59 50.16 -23.23
N PRO A 441 9.35 49.57 -24.16
CA PRO A 441 8.93 49.47 -25.57
C PRO A 441 8.04 48.28 -25.89
N LEU A 442 7.88 47.32 -24.99
CA LEU A 442 7.14 46.08 -25.25
C LEU A 442 5.65 46.32 -25.52
N GLY A 443 5.06 47.34 -24.89
CA GLY A 443 3.68 47.76 -25.15
C GLY A 443 3.44 48.20 -26.60
N ALA A 444 4.39 48.90 -27.20
CA ALA A 444 4.31 49.32 -28.60
C ALA A 444 4.40 48.13 -29.58
N LEU A 445 5.26 47.14 -29.27
CA LEU A 445 5.36 45.90 -30.07
C LEU A 445 4.10 45.08 -30.02
N ARG A 446 3.48 44.96 -28.83
CA ARG A 446 2.20 44.27 -28.64
C ARG A 446 1.07 44.93 -29.44
N ALA A 447 0.94 46.24 -29.30
CA ALA A 447 -0.07 46.99 -30.07
C ALA A 447 0.10 46.83 -31.59
N HIS A 448 1.34 46.73 -32.07
CA HIS A 448 1.63 46.49 -33.48
C HIS A 448 1.24 45.06 -33.87
N ASP A 449 1.54 44.05 -33.06
CA ASP A 449 1.17 42.66 -33.35
C ASP A 449 -0.36 42.44 -33.33
N GLU A 450 -1.10 43.15 -32.47
CA GLU A 450 -2.57 43.12 -32.42
C GLU A 450 -3.17 43.66 -33.76
N THR A 451 -2.57 44.67 -34.37
CA THR A 451 -3.06 45.27 -35.62
C THR A 451 -2.57 44.57 -36.86
N GLY A 452 -1.32 44.09 -36.88
CA GLY A 452 -0.62 43.63 -38.07
C GLY A 452 -0.33 42.13 -38.18
N LYS A 453 -0.55 41.33 -37.13
CA LYS A 453 -0.19 39.90 -37.04
C LYS A 453 1.27 39.58 -37.38
N ALA A 454 2.19 40.51 -37.13
CA ALA A 454 3.58 40.39 -37.54
C ALA A 454 4.38 39.40 -36.64
N GLY A 455 3.93 39.14 -35.41
CA GLY A 455 4.57 38.25 -34.46
C GLY A 455 5.93 38.75 -33.97
N TYR A 456 6.04 40.04 -33.72
CA TYR A 456 7.30 40.66 -33.27
C TYR A 456 7.64 40.32 -31.83
N VAL A 457 6.64 40.25 -30.96
CA VAL A 457 6.84 39.84 -29.53
C VAL A 457 7.41 38.45 -29.47
N GLU A 458 6.82 37.48 -30.18
CA GLU A 458 7.29 36.10 -30.24
C GLU A 458 8.68 36.00 -30.89
N THR A 459 8.90 36.81 -31.95
CA THR A 459 10.20 36.87 -32.62
C THR A 459 11.31 37.37 -31.69
N LEU A 460 11.04 38.40 -30.89
CA LEU A 460 11.99 38.93 -29.92
C LEU A 460 12.25 37.95 -28.79
N TYR A 461 11.20 37.25 -28.30
CA TYR A 461 11.32 36.24 -27.27
C TYR A 461 12.26 35.11 -27.69
N GLU A 462 12.03 34.49 -28.82
CA GLU A 462 12.87 33.42 -29.32
C GLU A 462 14.27 33.85 -29.69
N TRP A 463 14.43 35.10 -30.18
CA TRP A 463 15.73 35.68 -30.43
C TRP A 463 16.57 35.81 -29.17
N LEU A 464 15.98 36.28 -28.08
CA LEU A 464 16.67 36.46 -26.79
C LEU A 464 16.91 35.13 -26.08
N ARG A 465 16.07 34.13 -26.26
CA ARG A 465 16.25 32.77 -25.72
C ARG A 465 17.38 32.00 -26.38
N HIS A 466 17.73 32.34 -27.63
CA HIS A 466 18.77 31.63 -28.40
C HIS A 466 19.91 32.60 -28.78
N PRO A 467 20.66 33.12 -27.80
CA PRO A 467 21.69 34.10 -28.02
C PRO A 467 22.80 33.52 -28.90
N GLY A 468 23.11 34.20 -30.04
CA GLY A 468 24.13 33.74 -30.98
C GLY A 468 23.69 32.61 -31.94
N ASP A 469 22.48 32.05 -31.82
CA ASP A 469 21.96 31.01 -32.72
C ASP A 469 20.61 31.41 -33.37
N PRO A 470 20.64 32.27 -34.41
CA PRO A 470 19.41 32.64 -35.14
C PRO A 470 18.73 31.45 -35.86
N ARG A 471 19.45 30.34 -36.08
CA ARG A 471 18.86 29.15 -36.71
C ARG A 471 18.00 28.38 -35.70
N ALA A 472 18.42 28.30 -34.45
CA ALA A 472 17.62 27.73 -33.38
C ALA A 472 16.35 28.55 -33.15
N ALA A 473 16.46 29.86 -32.99
CA ALA A 473 15.30 30.74 -32.86
C ALA A 473 14.30 30.63 -34.05
N ALA A 474 14.80 30.53 -35.28
CA ALA A 474 13.95 30.36 -36.45
C ALA A 474 13.23 29.00 -36.45
N ARG A 475 13.85 27.93 -35.95
CA ARG A 475 13.22 26.60 -35.82
C ARG A 475 12.06 26.62 -34.83
N GLU A 476 12.24 27.27 -33.69
CA GLU A 476 11.16 27.39 -32.70
C GLU A 476 9.95 28.14 -33.26
N LEU A 477 10.21 29.22 -33.99
CA LEU A 477 9.19 30.00 -34.67
C LEU A 477 8.62 29.34 -35.95
N ARG A 478 9.17 28.20 -36.36
CA ARG A 478 8.82 27.49 -37.61
C ARG A 478 8.90 28.37 -38.86
N ILE A 479 9.91 29.24 -38.93
CA ILE A 479 10.15 30.13 -40.05
C ILE A 479 11.57 29.95 -40.65
N HIS A 480 11.79 30.48 -41.86
CA HIS A 480 13.12 30.47 -42.41
C HIS A 480 14.05 31.50 -41.71
N PRO A 481 15.37 31.22 -41.52
CA PRO A 481 16.29 32.16 -40.88
C PRO A 481 16.35 33.56 -41.50
N ASN A 482 16.14 33.68 -42.81
CA ASN A 482 16.07 34.98 -43.46
C ASN A 482 14.81 35.77 -43.06
N THR A 483 13.68 35.09 -42.87
CA THR A 483 12.45 35.69 -42.36
C THR A 483 12.64 36.21 -40.94
N LEU A 484 13.35 35.44 -40.08
CA LEU A 484 13.69 35.87 -38.73
C LEU A 484 14.52 37.17 -38.77
N ARG A 485 15.61 37.22 -39.60
CA ARG A 485 16.44 38.41 -39.70
C ARG A 485 15.64 39.62 -40.23
N TYR A 486 14.76 39.38 -41.20
CA TYR A 486 13.87 40.43 -41.72
C TYR A 486 12.95 40.97 -40.61
N ARG A 487 12.29 40.09 -39.85
CA ARG A 487 11.42 40.47 -38.74
C ARG A 487 12.19 41.25 -37.67
N MET A 488 13.36 40.78 -37.27
CA MET A 488 14.20 41.48 -36.27
C MET A 488 14.60 42.88 -36.75
N ARG A 489 15.01 43.03 -38.00
CA ARG A 489 15.32 44.36 -38.54
C ARG A 489 14.11 45.28 -38.50
N LYS A 490 12.94 44.81 -38.92
CA LYS A 490 11.69 45.58 -38.90
C LYS A 490 11.24 45.95 -37.49
N LEU A 491 11.41 45.03 -36.54
CA LEU A 491 11.17 45.28 -35.13
C LEU A 491 12.05 46.41 -34.60
N LEU A 492 13.35 46.39 -34.90
CA LEU A 492 14.31 47.43 -34.46
C LEU A 492 14.11 48.77 -35.16
N GLU A 493 13.52 48.79 -36.39
CA GLU A 493 13.06 50.03 -37.06
C GLU A 493 11.84 50.64 -36.33
N LEU A 494 10.92 49.80 -35.82
CA LEU A 494 9.74 50.24 -35.07
C LEU A 494 10.07 50.75 -33.68
N VAL A 495 10.93 50.01 -32.98
CA VAL A 495 11.32 50.31 -31.60
C VAL A 495 12.84 50.18 -31.52
N PRO A 496 13.56 51.30 -31.41
CA PRO A 496 15.00 51.27 -31.31
C PRO A 496 15.42 50.70 -29.97
N LEU A 497 15.98 49.48 -29.99
CA LEU A 497 16.46 48.73 -28.83
C LEU A 497 17.95 48.47 -28.99
N ASP A 498 18.74 48.80 -27.98
CA ASP A 498 20.13 48.37 -27.91
C ASP A 498 20.20 46.95 -27.33
N LEU A 499 20.19 45.96 -28.24
CA LEU A 499 20.28 44.55 -27.82
C LEU A 499 21.72 44.13 -27.48
N ASP A 500 22.71 44.97 -27.66
CA ASP A 500 24.09 44.72 -27.21
C ASP A 500 24.24 45.05 -25.71
N ASP A 501 23.41 45.95 -25.18
CA ASP A 501 23.32 46.22 -23.77
C ASP A 501 22.76 45.01 -22.99
N PRO A 502 23.51 44.43 -22.05
CA PRO A 502 23.09 43.29 -21.25
C PRO A 502 21.87 43.55 -20.37
N ASP A 503 21.74 44.77 -19.81
CA ASP A 503 20.61 45.11 -18.94
C ASP A 503 19.32 45.27 -19.74
N VAL A 504 19.40 45.85 -20.96
CA VAL A 504 18.26 45.91 -21.90
C VAL A 504 17.78 44.49 -22.26
N ARG A 505 18.71 43.59 -22.60
CA ARG A 505 18.36 42.19 -22.90
C ARG A 505 17.69 41.50 -21.71
N LEU A 506 18.24 41.66 -20.53
CA LEU A 506 17.70 41.03 -19.29
C LEU A 506 16.31 41.57 -18.95
N ALA A 507 16.12 42.90 -19.06
CA ALA A 507 14.83 43.53 -18.84
C ALA A 507 13.76 43.05 -19.82
N LEU A 508 14.09 43.01 -21.11
CA LEU A 508 13.20 42.50 -22.16
C LEU A 508 12.87 41.02 -21.95
N LEU A 509 13.86 40.19 -21.61
CA LEU A 509 13.65 38.77 -21.35
C LEU A 509 12.73 38.56 -20.13
N THR A 510 12.90 39.35 -19.08
CA THR A 510 12.02 39.31 -17.88
C THR A 510 10.57 39.67 -18.27
N GLN A 511 10.37 40.71 -19.06
CA GLN A 511 9.04 41.12 -19.55
C GLN A 511 8.40 40.04 -20.45
N LEU A 512 9.18 39.44 -21.35
CA LEU A 512 8.71 38.41 -22.27
C LEU A 512 8.37 37.10 -21.55
N VAL A 513 9.19 36.73 -20.58
CA VAL A 513 8.87 35.59 -19.67
C VAL A 513 7.57 35.85 -18.93
N ALA A 514 7.36 37.08 -18.44
CA ALA A 514 6.10 37.43 -17.77
C ALA A 514 4.88 37.29 -18.68
N LEU A 515 5.02 37.48 -19.98
CA LEU A 515 3.92 37.31 -20.93
C LEU A 515 3.64 35.85 -21.31
N HIS A 516 4.66 34.99 -21.29
CA HIS A 516 4.54 33.59 -21.76
C HIS A 516 4.22 32.62 -20.62
N TRP A 517 4.54 32.99 -19.39
CA TRP A 517 4.45 32.10 -18.24
C TRP A 517 3.43 32.54 -17.17
N SER A 518 2.72 33.65 -17.38
CA SER A 518 1.69 34.19 -16.46
C SER A 518 0.29 33.63 -16.71
#